data_37c53f7f6dcb0b46b62605fa7cb6aad2
#
_entry.id   37c53f7f6dcb0b46b62605fa7cb6aad2
#
_cell.length_a   1.000
_cell.length_b   1.000
_cell.length_c   1.000
_cell.angle_alpha   90.00
_cell.angle_beta   90.00
_cell.angle_gamma   90.00
#
_symmetry.space_group_name_H-M   'P 1'
#
loop_
_entity.id
_entity.type
_entity.pdbx_description
1 polymer ?
#
loop_
_entity_poly.entity_id
_entity_poly.type
_entity_poly.pdbx_seq_one_letter_code
_entity_poly.pdbx_strand_id
1 'polypeptide(L)'
;MKLNKLMIGVVAAVISFQVFSWGQTGHRVTGAIAERYLTHETQSAISQLLINEDLAEASTYADEMKSNPSEFWKKTANPWHYVNVFDGKTYSDVAPPPEGNAATALEMFSKQLTDNQSSLEQKQLALRFIVHIIGDLHQPFHAGN
;
A
#
# COMPACT_ATOMS: atom_id res chain seq x y z
N MET A 1 5.95 -29.92 -41.57
CA MET A 1 6.11 -30.05 -40.11
C MET A 1 4.91 -29.43 -39.45
N LYS A 2 3.95 -30.25 -38.95
CA LYS A 2 2.72 -29.74 -38.29
C LYS A 2 3.08 -29.40 -36.84
N LEU A 3 3.24 -28.14 -36.53
CA LEU A 3 3.31 -27.69 -35.11
C LEU A 3 1.98 -28.04 -34.44
N ASN A 4 2.01 -28.91 -33.46
CA ASN A 4 0.81 -29.36 -32.76
C ASN A 4 0.13 -28.16 -32.11
N LYS A 5 -1.17 -27.96 -32.39
CA LYS A 5 -2.00 -26.93 -31.78
C LYS A 5 -1.98 -26.96 -30.25
N LEU A 6 -1.64 -28.11 -29.68
CA LEU A 6 -1.44 -28.32 -28.23
C LEU A 6 -0.22 -27.55 -27.70
N MET A 7 0.86 -27.46 -28.44
CA MET A 7 2.06 -26.70 -28.03
C MET A 7 1.82 -25.19 -28.05
N ILE A 8 1.01 -24.68 -28.99
CA ILE A 8 0.64 -23.27 -29.03
C ILE A 8 -0.22 -22.89 -27.84
N GLY A 9 -1.13 -23.76 -27.41
CA GLY A 9 -1.98 -23.56 -26.22
C GLY A 9 -1.15 -23.52 -24.92
N VAL A 10 -0.12 -24.36 -24.78
CA VAL A 10 0.74 -24.39 -23.59
C VAL A 10 1.64 -23.15 -23.55
N VAL A 11 2.16 -22.68 -24.67
CA VAL A 11 2.97 -21.45 -24.73
C VAL A 11 2.12 -20.21 -24.43
N ALA A 12 0.87 -20.15 -24.89
CA ALA A 12 -0.05 -19.05 -24.57
C ALA A 12 -0.46 -19.02 -23.09
N ALA A 13 -0.57 -20.17 -22.43
CA ALA A 13 -0.91 -20.28 -21.01
C ALA A 13 0.26 -19.85 -20.08
N VAL A 14 1.51 -19.92 -20.56
CA VAL A 14 2.70 -19.51 -19.77
C VAL A 14 2.96 -17.99 -19.88
N ILE A 15 2.35 -17.30 -20.85
CA ILE A 15 2.43 -15.84 -20.99
C ILE A 15 1.18 -15.20 -20.38
N SER A 16 0.70 -15.71 -19.26
CA SER A 16 -0.13 -14.92 -18.37
C SER A 16 0.80 -13.93 -17.68
N PHE A 17 0.97 -12.75 -18.27
CA PHE A 17 1.55 -11.63 -17.54
C PHE A 17 0.65 -11.42 -16.32
N GLN A 18 1.15 -11.87 -15.20
CA GLN A 18 0.57 -11.46 -13.93
C GLN A 18 0.80 -9.95 -13.88
N VAL A 19 -0.28 -9.20 -14.03
CA VAL A 19 -0.28 -7.77 -13.72
C VAL A 19 -0.12 -7.71 -12.20
N PHE A 20 1.12 -7.71 -11.74
CA PHE A 20 1.41 -7.50 -10.34
C PHE A 20 1.15 -6.02 -10.06
N SER A 21 0.23 -5.72 -9.18
CA SER A 21 0.37 -4.59 -8.28
C SER A 21 1.81 -4.55 -7.76
N TRP A 22 2.33 -3.43 -7.37
CA TRP A 22 3.68 -3.36 -6.84
C TRP A 22 3.82 -4.38 -5.72
N GLY A 23 4.63 -5.41 -5.96
CA GLY A 23 4.96 -6.36 -4.92
C GLY A 23 5.92 -5.72 -3.92
N GLN A 24 6.35 -6.48 -2.93
CA GLN A 24 7.27 -6.04 -1.87
C GLN A 24 8.45 -5.21 -2.40
N THR A 25 9.03 -5.58 -3.54
CA THR A 25 10.15 -4.83 -4.14
C THR A 25 9.77 -3.39 -4.50
N GLY A 26 8.59 -3.16 -5.08
CA GLY A 26 8.11 -1.83 -5.44
C GLY A 26 7.92 -0.96 -4.21
N HIS A 27 7.25 -1.47 -3.18
CA HIS A 27 7.08 -0.76 -1.91
C HIS A 27 8.42 -0.46 -1.24
N ARG A 28 9.34 -1.42 -1.16
CA ARG A 28 10.68 -1.18 -0.61
C ARG A 28 11.45 -0.10 -1.35
N VAL A 29 11.35 -0.04 -2.67
CA VAL A 29 12.00 1.01 -3.47
C VAL A 29 11.41 2.39 -3.15
N THR A 30 10.07 2.52 -3.03
CA THR A 30 9.45 3.80 -2.66
C THR A 30 9.85 4.25 -1.26
N GLY A 31 9.86 3.35 -0.28
CA GLY A 31 10.34 3.64 1.07
C GLY A 31 11.81 4.09 1.10
N ALA A 32 12.69 3.35 0.43
CA ALA A 32 14.12 3.70 0.35
C ALA A 32 14.39 5.03 -0.41
N ILE A 33 13.56 5.36 -1.41
CA ILE A 33 13.64 6.66 -2.07
C ILE A 33 13.21 7.76 -1.10
N ALA A 34 12.09 7.59 -0.40
CA ALA A 34 11.58 8.57 0.56
C ALA A 34 12.63 8.92 1.62
N GLU A 35 13.35 7.93 2.15
CA GLU A 35 14.42 8.15 3.14
C GLU A 35 15.50 9.13 2.66
N ARG A 36 15.83 9.13 1.38
CA ARG A 36 16.86 10.01 0.80
C ARG A 36 16.46 11.50 0.79
N TYR A 37 15.17 11.78 0.90
CA TYR A 37 14.63 13.13 0.88
C TYR A 37 14.22 13.64 2.27
N LEU A 38 14.40 12.83 3.31
CA LEU A 38 14.12 13.24 4.68
C LEU A 38 15.15 14.25 5.17
N THR A 39 14.70 15.21 5.97
CA THR A 39 15.63 16.01 6.80
C THR A 39 16.22 15.13 7.90
N HIS A 40 17.38 15.50 8.43
CA HIS A 40 17.99 14.79 9.56
C HIS A 40 17.06 14.69 10.78
N GLU A 41 16.28 15.73 11.04
CA GLU A 41 15.31 15.75 12.13
C GLU A 41 14.20 14.71 11.90
N THR A 42 13.62 14.68 10.71
CA THR A 42 12.57 13.71 10.34
C THR A 42 13.13 12.27 10.36
N GLN A 43 14.33 12.06 9.83
CA GLN A 43 14.98 10.75 9.85
C GLN A 43 15.21 10.25 11.28
N SER A 44 15.68 11.14 12.18
CA SER A 44 15.85 10.81 13.60
C SER A 44 14.53 10.43 14.26
N ALA A 45 13.47 11.20 14.01
CA ALA A 45 12.14 10.93 14.55
C ALA A 45 11.58 9.58 14.08
N ILE A 46 11.72 9.27 12.79
CA ILE A 46 11.29 7.98 12.21
C ILE A 46 12.08 6.82 12.82
N SER A 47 13.41 6.94 12.93
CA SER A 47 14.25 5.90 13.52
C SER A 47 13.90 5.63 14.98
N GLN A 48 13.54 6.66 15.75
CA GLN A 48 13.07 6.51 17.13
C GLN A 48 11.69 5.85 17.19
N LEU A 49 10.83 6.14 16.23
CA LEU A 49 9.49 5.57 16.17
C LEU A 49 9.50 4.11 15.71
N LEU A 50 10.22 3.78 14.66
CA LEU A 50 10.25 2.42 14.08
C LEU A 50 11.23 1.48 14.80
N ILE A 51 12.20 2.01 15.55
CA ILE A 51 13.17 1.30 16.39
C ILE A 51 14.15 0.44 15.58
N ASN A 52 13.71 -0.67 15.00
CA ASN A 52 14.54 -1.64 14.28
C ASN A 52 14.13 -1.82 12.81
N GLU A 53 13.40 -0.89 12.24
CA GLU A 53 12.79 -0.98 10.92
C GLU A 53 13.05 0.33 10.16
N ASP A 54 13.41 0.25 8.89
CA ASP A 54 13.52 1.40 8.00
C ASP A 54 12.22 1.63 7.21
N LEU A 55 12.14 2.72 6.43
CA LEU A 55 10.94 2.99 5.63
C LEU A 55 10.73 1.97 4.51
N ALA A 56 11.79 1.34 4.02
CA ALA A 56 11.66 0.28 3.00
C ALA A 56 11.00 -0.96 3.60
N GLU A 57 11.34 -1.33 4.83
CA GLU A 57 10.70 -2.43 5.56
C GLU A 57 9.27 -2.06 5.95
N ALA A 58 9.07 -0.89 6.54
CA ALA A 58 7.76 -0.37 6.94
C ALA A 58 6.75 -0.37 5.77
N SER A 59 7.21 -0.09 4.56
CA SER A 59 6.38 -0.01 3.36
C SER A 59 5.72 -1.33 2.95
N THR A 60 6.24 -2.48 3.37
CA THR A 60 5.69 -3.81 3.03
C THR A 60 4.73 -4.36 4.07
N TYR A 61 4.70 -3.78 5.27
CA TYR A 61 3.97 -4.29 6.43
C TYR A 61 2.48 -4.55 6.16
N ALA A 62 1.77 -3.60 5.51
CA ALA A 62 0.35 -3.75 5.28
C ALA A 62 0.02 -4.92 4.32
N ASP A 63 0.85 -5.15 3.31
CA ASP A 63 0.73 -6.30 2.41
C ASP A 63 1.03 -7.63 3.11
N GLU A 64 2.04 -7.68 3.96
CA GLU A 64 2.38 -8.87 4.75
C GLU A 64 1.23 -9.26 5.67
N MET A 65 0.55 -8.26 6.24
CA MET A 65 -0.58 -8.46 7.12
C MET A 65 -1.88 -8.88 6.40
N LYS A 66 -1.97 -8.84 5.07
CA LYS A 66 -3.13 -9.36 4.32
C LYS A 66 -3.38 -10.86 4.57
N SER A 67 -2.35 -11.61 4.92
CA SER A 67 -2.47 -13.03 5.31
C SER A 67 -3.00 -13.25 6.73
N ASN A 68 -3.03 -12.22 7.57
CA ASN A 68 -3.51 -12.30 8.94
C ASN A 68 -5.01 -12.64 8.98
N PRO A 69 -5.44 -13.65 9.76
CA PRO A 69 -6.82 -14.14 9.74
C PRO A 69 -7.83 -13.22 10.44
N SER A 70 -7.40 -12.18 11.15
CA SER A 70 -8.31 -11.30 11.89
C SER A 70 -9.25 -10.52 10.96
N GLU A 71 -10.43 -10.20 11.46
CA GLU A 71 -11.42 -9.41 10.71
C GLU A 71 -10.90 -8.02 10.35
N PHE A 72 -10.09 -7.42 11.21
CA PHE A 72 -9.47 -6.14 10.95
C PHE A 72 -8.70 -6.16 9.62
N TRP A 73 -7.78 -7.10 9.43
CA TRP A 73 -6.96 -7.18 8.22
C TRP A 73 -7.75 -7.62 6.99
N LYS A 74 -8.70 -8.56 7.17
CA LYS A 74 -9.47 -9.12 6.04
C LYS A 74 -10.56 -8.18 5.53
N LYS A 75 -11.21 -7.41 6.41
CA LYS A 75 -12.36 -6.59 6.05
C LYS A 75 -12.07 -5.11 6.14
N THR A 76 -11.59 -4.64 7.30
CA THR A 76 -11.44 -3.21 7.56
C THR A 76 -10.25 -2.61 6.81
N ALA A 77 -9.07 -3.23 6.89
CA ALA A 77 -7.86 -2.70 6.27
C ALA A 77 -7.75 -2.97 4.76
N ASN A 78 -8.45 -3.98 4.25
CA ASN A 78 -8.33 -4.36 2.84
C ASN A 78 -8.69 -3.23 1.85
N PRO A 79 -9.76 -2.45 1.98
CA PRO A 79 -10.05 -1.33 1.09
C PRO A 79 -9.11 -0.13 1.24
N TRP A 80 -8.23 -0.10 2.23
CA TRP A 80 -7.27 1.01 2.44
C TRP A 80 -6.06 0.99 1.49
N HIS A 81 -6.00 0.00 0.59
CA HIS A 81 -4.94 -0.12 -0.41
C HIS A 81 -5.26 0.59 -1.73
N TYR A 82 -6.51 1.04 -1.96
CA TYR A 82 -6.94 1.59 -3.24
C TYR A 82 -8.05 2.62 -3.11
N VAL A 83 -8.24 3.36 -4.20
CA VAL A 83 -9.37 4.26 -4.41
C VAL A 83 -10.00 3.93 -5.76
N ASN A 84 -11.27 3.58 -5.78
CA ASN A 84 -12.01 3.40 -7.02
C ASN A 84 -12.68 4.71 -7.43
N VAL A 85 -12.35 5.19 -8.64
CA VAL A 85 -12.96 6.36 -9.25
C VAL A 85 -13.48 5.93 -10.62
N PHE A 86 -14.78 5.95 -10.82
CA PHE A 86 -15.41 5.52 -12.06
C PHE A 86 -15.05 6.46 -13.22
N ASP A 87 -15.07 5.93 -14.46
CA ASP A 87 -14.81 6.70 -15.67
C ASP A 87 -15.67 7.98 -15.73
N GLY A 88 -15.01 9.09 -16.03
CA GLY A 88 -15.63 10.40 -16.12
C GLY A 88 -16.00 11.04 -14.76
N LYS A 89 -15.59 10.45 -13.66
CA LYS A 89 -15.74 10.99 -12.30
C LYS A 89 -14.40 11.45 -11.74
N THR A 90 -14.50 12.29 -10.70
CA THR A 90 -13.36 12.65 -9.84
C THR A 90 -13.53 11.98 -8.47
N TYR A 91 -12.49 11.99 -7.66
CA TYR A 91 -12.56 11.44 -6.30
C TYR A 91 -13.68 12.09 -5.46
N SER A 92 -13.92 13.39 -5.63
CA SER A 92 -14.98 14.12 -4.93
C SER A 92 -16.41 13.71 -5.32
N ASP A 93 -16.57 13.03 -6.47
CA ASP A 93 -17.88 12.55 -6.94
C ASP A 93 -18.24 11.15 -6.40
N VAL A 94 -17.32 10.53 -5.66
CA VAL A 94 -17.46 9.13 -5.21
C VAL A 94 -17.38 9.11 -3.68
N ALA A 95 -18.46 8.61 -3.05
CA ALA A 95 -18.44 8.39 -1.60
C ALA A 95 -17.52 7.18 -1.28
N PRO A 96 -16.66 7.28 -0.26
CA PRO A 96 -15.89 6.13 0.19
C PRO A 96 -16.79 5.03 0.76
N PRO A 97 -16.38 3.76 0.70
CA PRO A 97 -17.10 2.67 1.36
C PRO A 97 -17.14 2.87 2.88
N PRO A 98 -18.03 2.16 3.61
CA PRO A 98 -18.15 2.30 5.07
C PRO A 98 -16.83 2.09 5.83
N GLU A 99 -15.97 1.19 5.36
CA GLU A 99 -14.65 0.90 5.92
C GLU A 99 -13.61 1.95 5.54
N GLY A 100 -13.95 2.90 4.67
CA GLY A 100 -13.01 3.85 4.08
C GLY A 100 -12.29 3.29 2.85
N ASN A 101 -11.34 4.07 2.34
CA ASN A 101 -10.45 3.73 1.22
C ASN A 101 -9.04 4.26 1.51
N ALA A 102 -8.12 4.13 0.57
CA ALA A 102 -6.74 4.61 0.74
C ALA A 102 -6.64 6.09 1.14
N ALA A 103 -7.47 6.96 0.55
CA ALA A 103 -7.43 8.40 0.86
C ALA A 103 -7.92 8.71 2.28
N THR A 104 -9.05 8.11 2.69
CA THR A 104 -9.59 8.28 4.05
C THR A 104 -8.67 7.67 5.11
N ALA A 105 -8.05 6.52 4.81
CA ALA A 105 -7.09 5.88 5.69
C ALA A 105 -5.82 6.73 5.85
N LEU A 106 -5.31 7.33 4.76
CA LEU A 106 -4.16 8.23 4.81
C LEU A 106 -4.44 9.44 5.71
N GLU A 107 -5.63 10.03 5.60
CA GLU A 107 -6.04 11.14 6.49
C GLU A 107 -6.13 10.68 7.96
N MET A 108 -6.76 9.54 8.22
CA MET A 108 -6.89 8.97 9.57
C MET A 108 -5.52 8.70 10.20
N PHE A 109 -4.62 8.03 9.49
CA PHE A 109 -3.29 7.70 10.00
C PHE A 109 -2.39 8.93 10.14
N SER A 110 -2.53 9.93 9.27
CA SER A 110 -1.81 11.21 9.42
C SER A 110 -2.21 11.93 10.72
N LYS A 111 -3.49 11.94 11.05
CA LYS A 111 -3.97 12.47 12.34
C LYS A 111 -3.45 11.65 13.51
N GLN A 112 -3.53 10.33 13.42
CA GLN A 112 -3.07 9.42 14.47
C GLN A 112 -1.56 9.55 14.74
N LEU A 113 -0.75 9.72 13.71
CA LEU A 113 0.69 9.88 13.82
C LEU A 113 1.06 11.15 14.61
N THR A 114 0.31 12.22 14.42
CA THR A 114 0.56 13.53 15.07
C THR A 114 -0.16 13.72 16.41
N ASP A 115 -1.07 12.81 16.77
CA ASP A 115 -1.82 12.90 18.02
C ASP A 115 -0.94 12.51 19.22
N ASN A 116 -0.83 13.42 20.19
CA ASN A 116 -0.08 13.20 21.42
C ASN A 116 -0.71 12.13 22.35
N GLN A 117 -1.97 11.77 22.14
CA GLN A 117 -2.65 10.71 22.88
C GLN A 117 -2.49 9.33 22.27
N SER A 118 -1.98 9.23 21.05
CA SER A 118 -1.73 7.95 20.40
C SER A 118 -0.56 7.22 21.06
N SER A 119 -0.72 5.92 21.31
CA SER A 119 0.35 5.06 21.81
C SER A 119 1.48 4.90 20.79
N LEU A 120 2.63 4.40 21.24
CA LEU A 120 3.77 4.09 20.35
C LEU A 120 3.35 3.13 19.23
N GLU A 121 2.66 2.04 19.58
CA GLU A 121 2.19 1.03 18.62
C GLU A 121 1.21 1.63 17.59
N GLN A 122 0.33 2.53 18.05
CA GLN A 122 -0.59 3.22 17.16
C GLN A 122 0.15 4.12 16.16
N LYS A 123 1.18 4.85 16.61
CA LYS A 123 2.00 5.69 15.74
C LYS A 123 2.86 4.86 14.78
N GLN A 124 3.42 3.74 15.24
CA GLN A 124 4.14 2.80 14.38
C GLN A 124 3.25 2.25 13.27
N LEU A 125 2.05 1.79 13.64
CA LEU A 125 1.07 1.31 12.67
C LEU A 125 0.68 2.40 11.67
N ALA A 126 0.44 3.61 12.15
CA ALA A 126 0.10 4.76 11.32
C ALA A 126 1.20 5.07 10.30
N LEU A 127 2.47 5.09 10.72
CA LEU A 127 3.58 5.36 9.80
C LEU A 127 3.72 4.26 8.75
N ARG A 128 3.61 2.99 9.13
CA ARG A 128 3.64 1.86 8.18
C ARG A 128 2.54 1.97 7.12
N PHE A 129 1.32 2.29 7.53
CA PHE A 129 0.22 2.50 6.59
C PHE A 129 0.43 3.73 5.71
N ILE A 130 0.92 4.85 6.24
CA ILE A 130 1.18 6.06 5.45
C ILE A 130 2.18 5.76 4.32
N VAL A 131 3.30 5.13 4.66
CA VAL A 131 4.34 4.81 3.65
C VAL A 131 3.81 3.84 2.60
N HIS A 132 3.07 2.82 3.01
CA HIS A 132 2.46 1.84 2.11
C HIS A 132 1.43 2.47 1.19
N ILE A 133 0.43 3.18 1.75
CA ILE A 133 -0.68 3.80 0.99
C ILE A 133 -0.16 4.82 -0.02
N ILE A 134 0.85 5.62 0.34
CA ILE A 134 1.47 6.56 -0.61
C ILE A 134 2.07 5.79 -1.80
N GLY A 135 2.72 4.66 -1.56
CA GLY A 135 3.18 3.77 -2.63
C GLY A 135 2.04 3.28 -3.51
N ASP A 136 0.99 2.75 -2.90
CA ASP A 136 -0.20 2.25 -3.61
C ASP A 136 -0.87 3.32 -4.46
N LEU A 137 -1.10 4.51 -3.93
CA LEU A 137 -1.77 5.62 -4.65
C LEU A 137 -0.96 6.14 -5.86
N HIS A 138 0.32 5.77 -5.98
CA HIS A 138 1.12 6.06 -7.17
C HIS A 138 1.05 4.94 -8.23
N GLN A 139 0.28 3.89 -7.98
CA GLN A 139 0.02 2.83 -8.95
C GLN A 139 -1.31 3.10 -9.68
N PRO A 140 -1.35 3.07 -11.03
CA PRO A 140 -2.58 3.33 -11.78
C PRO A 140 -3.75 2.43 -11.37
N PHE A 141 -3.48 1.15 -11.05
CA PHE A 141 -4.51 0.19 -10.66
C PHE A 141 -5.02 0.35 -9.21
N HIS A 142 -4.39 1.21 -8.41
CA HIS A 142 -4.82 1.52 -7.04
C HIS A 142 -5.50 2.89 -6.92
N ALA A 143 -5.41 3.75 -7.94
CA ALA A 143 -5.94 5.11 -7.93
C ALA A 143 -6.86 5.37 -9.14
N GLY A 144 -7.71 4.42 -9.48
CA GLY A 144 -8.61 4.53 -10.63
C GLY A 144 -9.57 3.35 -10.72
N ASN A 145 -9.99 3.07 -11.94
CA ASN A 145 -10.94 2.01 -12.30
C ASN A 145 -10.21 0.90 -13.05
#